data_93f92383c76bd6022122d031de38b2bc
#
_entry.id   93f92383c76bd6022122d031de38b2bc
#
_cell.length_a   1.000
_cell.length_b   1.000
_cell.length_c   1.000
_cell.angle_alpha   90.00
_cell.angle_beta   90.00
_cell.angle_gamma   90.00
#
_symmetry.space_group_name_H-M   'P 1'
#
loop_
_entity.id
_entity.type
_entity.pdbx_description
1 polymer ?
#
loop_
_entity_poly.entity_id
_entity_poly.type
_entity_poly.pdbx_seq_one_letter_code
_entity_poly.pdbx_strand_id
1 'polypeptide(L)'
;SIYSYVVKTTSHQDYKYAQQISDEMALSAQKRGVAVAQRPKELIKEKMKKGLAVIAINNDTGEWMGFCYLEVWQHEKMVANSGLIIAEAYRGLGISKEIKLKMFELSRERYPGAIILSLSTSPAVIHVNHHLGFTTISHQRVMTNEWFCNGSNSWVNYTDLMKNNHGNLPYTAMVYIPDIVNNNKPIIKRLKNLKQKIRLFTNKKMKKVA
;
A
#
# COMPACT_ATOMS: atom_id res chain seq x y z
N SER A 1 3.72 -20.46 -18.01
CA SER A 1 4.73 -20.46 -16.94
C SER A 1 4.22 -19.67 -15.74
N ILE A 2 4.52 -20.17 -14.54
CA ILE A 2 4.22 -19.46 -13.30
C ILE A 2 5.38 -18.50 -13.08
N TYR A 3 5.11 -17.20 -12.93
CA TYR A 3 6.14 -16.25 -12.55
C TYR A 3 6.68 -16.61 -11.16
N SER A 4 8.00 -16.77 -11.07
CA SER A 4 8.69 -16.77 -9.78
C SER A 4 8.96 -15.33 -9.39
N TYR A 5 8.51 -14.91 -8.22
CA TYR A 5 8.74 -13.54 -7.73
C TYR A 5 8.85 -13.51 -6.21
N VAL A 6 9.46 -12.47 -5.72
CA VAL A 6 9.59 -12.17 -4.28
C VAL A 6 8.89 -10.87 -3.94
N VAL A 7 8.21 -10.86 -2.78
CA VAL A 7 7.71 -9.64 -2.13
C VAL A 7 8.49 -9.45 -0.85
N LYS A 8 9.24 -8.35 -0.76
CA LYS A 8 10.20 -8.11 0.32
C LYS A 8 10.21 -6.66 0.77
N THR A 9 10.68 -6.43 1.99
CA THR A 9 11.08 -5.09 2.44
C THR A 9 12.30 -4.63 1.64
N THR A 10 12.32 -3.35 1.27
CA THR A 10 13.37 -2.75 0.44
C THR A 10 14.66 -2.47 1.21
N SER A 11 15.74 -2.32 0.45
CA SER A 11 17.04 -1.82 0.89
C SER A 11 17.63 -0.88 -0.17
N HIS A 12 18.86 -0.38 0.07
CA HIS A 12 19.60 0.42 -0.92
C HIS A 12 19.88 -0.33 -2.24
N GLN A 13 19.87 -1.66 -2.22
CA GLN A 13 20.04 -2.49 -3.42
C GLN A 13 18.90 -2.33 -4.43
N ASP A 14 17.74 -1.82 -3.98
CA ASP A 14 16.56 -1.62 -4.80
C ASP A 14 16.50 -0.22 -5.46
N TYR A 15 17.51 0.64 -5.22
CA TYR A 15 17.57 2.01 -5.76
C TYR A 15 17.45 2.08 -7.29
N LYS A 16 17.93 1.07 -7.98
CA LYS A 16 17.84 0.97 -9.44
C LYS A 16 16.42 1.04 -9.98
N TYR A 17 15.42 0.70 -9.16
CA TYR A 17 14.01 0.75 -9.56
C TYR A 17 13.32 2.08 -9.26
N ALA A 18 13.95 2.98 -8.50
CA ALA A 18 13.29 4.17 -7.98
C ALA A 18 12.78 5.12 -9.08
N GLN A 19 13.55 5.31 -10.15
CA GLN A 19 13.12 6.16 -11.28
C GLN A 19 11.92 5.55 -11.99
N GLN A 20 11.98 4.27 -12.32
CA GLN A 20 10.89 3.56 -12.99
C GLN A 20 9.60 3.60 -12.16
N ILE A 21 9.70 3.41 -10.85
CA ILE A 21 8.57 3.49 -9.93
C ILE A 21 7.97 4.90 -9.91
N SER A 22 8.81 5.93 -9.82
CA SER A 22 8.39 7.34 -9.84
C SER A 22 7.64 7.68 -11.14
N ASP A 23 8.19 7.27 -12.27
CA ASP A 23 7.60 7.51 -13.59
C ASP A 23 6.25 6.80 -13.75
N GLU A 24 6.15 5.55 -13.33
CA GLU A 24 4.89 4.79 -13.39
C GLU A 24 3.81 5.37 -12.46
N MET A 25 4.17 5.87 -11.28
CA MET A 25 3.25 6.57 -10.39
C MET A 25 2.70 7.84 -11.04
N ALA A 26 3.56 8.65 -11.64
CA ALA A 26 3.18 9.87 -12.33
C ALA A 26 2.25 9.58 -13.53
N LEU A 27 2.60 8.60 -14.35
CA LEU A 27 1.81 8.16 -15.50
C LEU A 27 0.43 7.62 -15.10
N SER A 28 0.37 6.79 -14.06
CA SER A 28 -0.87 6.23 -13.53
C SER A 28 -1.79 7.33 -12.98
N ALA A 29 -1.24 8.33 -12.30
CA ALA A 29 -1.99 9.48 -11.81
C ALA A 29 -2.57 10.32 -12.94
N GLN A 30 -1.77 10.59 -13.97
CA GLN A 30 -2.19 11.33 -15.16
C GLN A 30 -3.34 10.62 -15.90
N LYS A 31 -3.23 9.32 -16.10
CA LYS A 31 -4.28 8.50 -16.74
C LYS A 31 -5.61 8.52 -15.99
N ARG A 32 -5.58 8.66 -14.66
CA ARG A 32 -6.76 8.73 -13.80
C ARG A 32 -7.33 10.15 -13.67
N GLY A 33 -6.64 11.17 -14.17
CA GLY A 33 -7.03 12.56 -14.00
C GLY A 33 -7.04 13.05 -12.55
N VAL A 34 -6.26 12.40 -11.68
CA VAL A 34 -6.18 12.72 -10.26
C VAL A 34 -4.94 13.57 -10.00
N ALA A 35 -5.12 14.72 -9.35
CA ALA A 35 -4.00 15.46 -8.79
C ALA A 35 -3.44 14.65 -7.62
N VAL A 36 -2.25 14.09 -7.79
CA VAL A 36 -1.53 13.38 -6.72
C VAL A 36 -0.30 14.16 -6.32
N ALA A 37 0.06 14.03 -5.05
CA ALA A 37 1.34 14.51 -4.58
C ALA A 37 2.47 13.89 -5.42
N GLN A 38 3.44 14.72 -5.79
CA GLN A 38 4.60 14.24 -6.53
C GLN A 38 5.43 13.29 -5.66
N ARG A 39 5.83 12.19 -6.25
CA ARG A 39 6.68 11.18 -5.61
C ARG A 39 7.98 11.04 -6.40
N PRO A 40 8.94 11.99 -6.22
CA PRO A 40 10.21 11.95 -6.93
C PRO A 40 11.04 10.73 -6.50
N LYS A 41 11.96 10.33 -7.37
CA LYS A 41 12.84 9.16 -7.10
C LYS A 41 13.62 9.28 -5.78
N GLU A 42 13.96 10.50 -5.36
CA GLU A 42 14.68 10.74 -4.11
C GLU A 42 13.85 10.37 -2.89
N LEU A 43 12.54 10.66 -2.90
CA LEU A 43 11.61 10.22 -1.86
C LEU A 43 11.53 8.70 -1.81
N ILE A 44 11.41 8.06 -2.98
CA ILE A 44 11.34 6.61 -3.08
C ILE A 44 12.62 5.96 -2.56
N LYS A 45 13.79 6.47 -2.94
CA LYS A 45 15.09 6.02 -2.43
C LYS A 45 15.21 6.18 -0.92
N GLU A 46 14.73 7.30 -0.37
CA GLU A 46 14.73 7.52 1.08
C GLU A 46 13.89 6.46 1.80
N LYS A 47 12.69 6.18 1.31
CA LYS A 47 11.84 5.11 1.85
C LYS A 47 12.50 3.73 1.74
N MET A 48 13.14 3.45 0.62
CA MET A 48 13.89 2.20 0.40
C MET A 48 15.03 2.07 1.41
N LYS A 49 15.86 3.11 1.56
CA LYS A 49 17.00 3.14 2.48
C LYS A 49 16.59 2.90 3.93
N LYS A 50 15.48 3.49 4.34
CA LYS A 50 14.95 3.35 5.71
C LYS A 50 14.24 2.02 5.95
N GLY A 51 14.09 1.16 4.94
CA GLY A 51 13.31 -0.07 5.04
C GLY A 51 11.82 0.18 5.32
N LEU A 52 11.29 1.32 4.85
CA LEU A 52 9.89 1.73 4.99
C LEU A 52 9.06 1.44 3.73
N ALA A 53 9.53 0.56 2.88
CA ALA A 53 8.86 0.20 1.65
C ALA A 53 8.90 -1.30 1.39
N VAL A 54 7.98 -1.75 0.56
CA VAL A 54 7.87 -3.13 0.09
C VAL A 54 7.91 -3.12 -1.43
N ILE A 55 8.65 -4.06 -2.01
CA ILE A 55 8.82 -4.23 -3.44
C ILE A 55 8.53 -5.67 -3.85
N ALA A 56 7.94 -5.83 -5.03
CA ALA A 56 7.79 -7.11 -5.70
C ALA A 56 8.71 -7.16 -6.92
N ILE A 57 9.50 -8.22 -7.07
CA ILE A 57 10.49 -8.40 -8.13
C ILE A 57 10.32 -9.79 -8.73
N ASN A 58 10.33 -9.87 -10.05
CA ASN A 58 10.38 -11.10 -10.81
C ASN A 58 11.77 -11.74 -10.65
N ASN A 59 11.85 -12.96 -10.12
CA ASN A 59 13.11 -13.65 -9.87
C ASN A 59 13.80 -14.10 -11.17
N ASP A 60 13.02 -14.36 -12.22
CA ASP A 60 13.56 -14.87 -13.48
C ASP A 60 14.15 -13.76 -14.34
N THR A 61 13.52 -12.58 -14.34
CA THR A 61 13.91 -11.45 -15.20
C THR A 61 14.59 -10.30 -14.44
N GLY A 62 14.41 -10.24 -13.11
CA GLY A 62 14.84 -9.11 -12.29
C GLY A 62 13.98 -7.85 -12.47
N GLU A 63 12.87 -7.95 -13.18
CA GLU A 63 11.98 -6.81 -13.41
C GLU A 63 11.21 -6.44 -12.13
N TRP A 64 10.99 -5.14 -11.97
CA TRP A 64 10.10 -4.61 -10.97
C TRP A 64 8.63 -4.92 -11.32
N MET A 65 7.88 -5.42 -10.32
CA MET A 65 6.48 -5.78 -10.48
C MET A 65 5.53 -4.90 -9.68
N GLY A 66 5.94 -4.40 -8.53
CA GLY A 66 5.09 -3.57 -7.68
C GLY A 66 5.83 -2.97 -6.50
N PHE A 67 5.22 -1.93 -5.90
CA PHE A 67 5.82 -1.15 -4.82
C PHE A 67 4.75 -0.51 -3.93
N CYS A 68 5.08 -0.30 -2.67
CA CYS A 68 4.30 0.47 -1.70
C CYS A 68 5.22 0.95 -0.59
N TYR A 69 4.92 2.08 0.05
CA TYR A 69 5.73 2.58 1.16
C TYR A 69 4.88 3.09 2.33
N LEU A 70 5.53 3.26 3.49
CA LEU A 70 4.92 3.82 4.70
C LEU A 70 5.17 5.32 4.79
N GLU A 71 4.11 6.06 5.04
CA GLU A 71 4.18 7.39 5.65
C GLU A 71 4.03 7.25 7.16
N VAL A 72 4.84 7.99 7.90
CA VAL A 72 4.89 7.93 9.37
C VAL A 72 4.68 9.32 9.95
N TRP A 73 3.71 9.47 10.88
CA TRP A 73 3.35 10.73 11.51
C TRP A 73 3.24 10.62 13.02
N GLN A 74 3.07 11.77 13.65
CA GLN A 74 2.77 11.88 15.08
C GLN A 74 3.72 11.11 15.99
N HIS A 75 5.02 11.31 15.84
CA HIS A 75 5.97 10.57 16.65
C HIS A 75 5.71 9.06 16.62
N GLU A 76 5.49 8.53 15.40
CA GLU A 76 5.29 7.11 15.15
C GLU A 76 3.97 6.52 15.67
N LYS A 77 3.00 7.36 16.03
CA LYS A 77 1.68 6.90 16.48
C LYS A 77 0.70 6.59 15.36
N MET A 78 0.99 7.09 14.16
CA MET A 78 0.17 6.90 12.98
C MET A 78 1.04 6.59 11.77
N VAL A 79 0.61 5.62 10.97
CA VAL A 79 1.24 5.28 9.71
C VAL A 79 0.18 5.12 8.62
N ALA A 80 0.55 5.37 7.39
CA ALA A 80 -0.30 5.09 6.25
C ALA A 80 0.45 4.30 5.18
N ASN A 81 -0.27 3.42 4.51
CA ASN A 81 0.22 2.75 3.31
C ASN A 81 -0.01 3.69 2.13
N SER A 82 1.05 4.05 1.47
CA SER A 82 1.05 5.06 0.40
C SER A 82 1.75 4.57 -0.85
N GLY A 83 1.38 5.12 -2.00
CA GLY A 83 2.05 4.88 -3.26
C GLY A 83 2.00 3.43 -3.73
N LEU A 84 0.92 2.69 -3.43
CA LEU A 84 0.75 1.35 -3.98
C LEU A 84 0.61 1.43 -5.50
N ILE A 85 1.57 0.84 -6.21
CA ILE A 85 1.62 0.80 -7.66
C ILE A 85 2.06 -0.59 -8.13
N ILE A 86 1.41 -1.09 -9.18
CA ILE A 86 1.78 -2.33 -9.86
C ILE A 86 2.22 -1.98 -11.28
N ALA A 87 3.36 -2.50 -11.71
CA ALA A 87 3.84 -2.34 -13.08
C ALA A 87 2.77 -2.85 -14.08
N GLU A 88 2.58 -2.12 -15.17
CA GLU A 88 1.47 -2.35 -16.10
C GLU A 88 1.37 -3.80 -16.57
N ALA A 89 2.50 -4.41 -16.92
CA ALA A 89 2.57 -5.80 -17.39
C ALA A 89 2.11 -6.84 -16.36
N TYR A 90 2.09 -6.48 -15.07
CA TYR A 90 1.78 -7.40 -13.96
C TYR A 90 0.46 -7.09 -13.25
N ARG A 91 -0.36 -6.19 -13.81
CA ARG A 91 -1.66 -5.85 -13.24
C ARG A 91 -2.67 -6.98 -13.39
N GLY A 92 -3.62 -7.02 -12.47
CA GLY A 92 -4.69 -8.04 -12.50
C GLY A 92 -4.26 -9.43 -12.02
N LEU A 93 -3.01 -9.64 -11.63
CA LEU A 93 -2.48 -10.94 -11.16
C LEU A 93 -2.62 -11.16 -9.64
N GLY A 94 -3.05 -10.16 -8.89
CA GLY A 94 -3.23 -10.24 -7.44
C GLY A 94 -2.00 -9.87 -6.62
N ILE A 95 -0.94 -9.35 -7.23
CA ILE A 95 0.32 -8.95 -6.57
C ILE A 95 0.08 -7.86 -5.53
N SER A 96 -0.85 -6.92 -5.79
CA SER A 96 -1.22 -5.86 -4.85
C SER A 96 -1.67 -6.40 -3.50
N LYS A 97 -2.31 -7.55 -3.46
CA LYS A 97 -2.74 -8.21 -2.22
C LYS A 97 -1.54 -8.69 -1.39
N GLU A 98 -0.54 -9.28 -2.03
CA GLU A 98 0.68 -9.72 -1.35
C GLU A 98 1.51 -8.54 -0.83
N ILE A 99 1.63 -7.48 -1.64
CA ILE A 99 2.29 -6.23 -1.22
C ILE A 99 1.56 -5.65 0.00
N LYS A 100 0.23 -5.60 -0.04
CA LYS A 100 -0.56 -5.09 1.08
C LYS A 100 -0.37 -5.89 2.36
N LEU A 101 -0.33 -7.21 2.28
CA LEU A 101 -0.04 -8.07 3.42
C LEU A 101 1.35 -7.79 4.00
N LYS A 102 2.35 -7.69 3.14
CA LYS A 102 3.73 -7.41 3.58
C LYS A 102 3.85 -6.02 4.19
N MET A 103 3.15 -5.02 3.65
CA MET A 103 3.07 -3.68 4.23
C MET A 103 2.43 -3.69 5.61
N PHE A 104 1.36 -4.46 5.79
CA PHE A 104 0.74 -4.62 7.10
C PHE A 104 1.71 -5.26 8.11
N GLU A 105 2.38 -6.34 7.74
CA GLU A 105 3.41 -6.98 8.56
C GLU A 105 4.50 -5.97 8.96
N LEU A 106 5.04 -5.22 8.00
CA LEU A 106 6.05 -4.19 8.22
C LEU A 106 5.56 -3.08 9.17
N SER A 107 4.33 -2.60 8.98
CA SER A 107 3.72 -1.56 9.82
C SER A 107 3.59 -2.03 11.27
N ARG A 108 3.18 -3.28 11.47
CA ARG A 108 3.01 -3.88 12.80
C ARG A 108 4.34 -4.15 13.48
N GLU A 109 5.35 -4.57 12.72
CA GLU A 109 6.69 -4.86 13.23
C GLU A 109 7.42 -3.58 13.65
N ARG A 110 7.41 -2.55 12.78
CA ARG A 110 8.13 -1.30 13.00
C ARG A 110 7.41 -0.35 13.97
N TYR A 111 6.07 -0.34 13.94
CA TYR A 111 5.23 0.59 14.68
C TYR A 111 4.05 -0.15 15.34
N PRO A 112 4.31 -1.03 16.31
CA PRO A 112 3.29 -1.96 16.85
C PRO A 112 2.09 -1.28 17.50
N GLY A 113 2.28 -0.08 18.05
CA GLY A 113 1.21 0.72 18.66
C GLY A 113 0.52 1.71 17.71
N ALA A 114 0.97 1.82 16.46
CA ALA A 114 0.46 2.83 15.55
C ALA A 114 -0.91 2.45 14.96
N ILE A 115 -1.76 3.47 14.78
CA ILE A 115 -2.94 3.37 13.93
C ILE A 115 -2.48 3.32 12.48
N ILE A 116 -3.03 2.41 11.68
CA ILE A 116 -2.69 2.27 10.26
C ILE A 116 -3.86 2.78 9.41
N LEU A 117 -3.62 3.82 8.61
CA LEU A 117 -4.57 4.33 7.61
C LEU A 117 -4.33 3.67 6.25
N SER A 118 -5.39 3.35 5.56
CA SER A 118 -5.37 2.91 4.17
C SER A 118 -6.46 3.64 3.38
N LEU A 119 -6.06 4.32 2.30
CA LEU A 119 -6.98 4.86 1.30
C LEU A 119 -6.83 4.04 0.02
N SER A 120 -7.89 3.43 -0.47
CA SER A 120 -7.83 2.59 -1.66
C SER A 120 -9.08 2.68 -2.51
N THR A 121 -8.89 2.63 -3.83
CA THR A 121 -9.95 2.43 -4.83
C THR A 121 -10.10 0.97 -5.22
N SER A 122 -9.16 0.11 -4.81
CA SER A 122 -9.10 -1.30 -5.20
C SER A 122 -10.00 -2.18 -4.32
N PRO A 123 -11.05 -2.81 -4.87
CA PRO A 123 -11.87 -3.76 -4.10
C PRO A 123 -11.04 -4.91 -3.51
N ALA A 124 -9.99 -5.33 -4.20
CA ALA A 124 -9.10 -6.38 -3.73
C ALA A 124 -8.34 -5.97 -2.46
N VAL A 125 -7.82 -4.73 -2.40
CA VAL A 125 -7.13 -4.18 -1.24
C VAL A 125 -8.11 -3.96 -0.08
N ILE A 126 -9.30 -3.43 -0.35
CA ILE A 126 -10.37 -3.23 0.64
C ILE A 126 -10.74 -4.56 1.29
N HIS A 127 -10.90 -5.61 0.49
CA HIS A 127 -11.20 -6.96 0.96
C HIS A 127 -10.09 -7.50 1.88
N VAL A 128 -8.82 -7.36 1.48
CA VAL A 128 -7.67 -7.75 2.32
C VAL A 128 -7.66 -6.99 3.63
N ASN A 129 -7.90 -5.68 3.59
CA ASN A 129 -7.94 -4.83 4.78
C ASN A 129 -9.01 -5.32 5.78
N HIS A 130 -10.23 -5.64 5.33
CA HIS A 130 -11.26 -6.20 6.21
C HIS A 130 -10.81 -7.48 6.91
N HIS A 131 -10.15 -8.39 6.19
CA HIS A 131 -9.62 -9.61 6.76
C HIS A 131 -8.48 -9.39 7.75
N LEU A 132 -7.75 -8.29 7.60
CA LEU A 132 -6.68 -7.88 8.53
C LEU A 132 -7.21 -7.18 9.78
N GLY A 133 -8.49 -6.83 9.82
CA GLY A 133 -9.12 -6.15 10.95
C GLY A 133 -9.23 -4.63 10.81
N PHE A 134 -9.03 -4.10 9.60
CA PHE A 134 -9.35 -2.70 9.32
C PHE A 134 -10.86 -2.48 9.33
N THR A 135 -11.28 -1.31 9.78
CA THR A 135 -12.66 -0.84 9.70
C THR A 135 -12.78 0.36 8.78
N THR A 136 -13.89 0.44 8.05
CA THR A 136 -14.18 1.60 7.21
C THR A 136 -14.53 2.80 8.08
N ILE A 137 -14.00 3.96 7.73
CA ILE A 137 -14.33 5.25 8.36
C ILE A 137 -14.85 6.22 7.32
N SER A 138 -15.71 7.16 7.75
CA SER A 138 -16.21 8.21 6.87
C SER A 138 -15.12 9.20 6.50
N HIS A 139 -15.20 9.77 5.29
CA HIS A 139 -14.30 10.82 4.85
C HIS A 139 -14.36 12.05 5.77
N GLN A 140 -15.53 12.37 6.30
CA GLN A 140 -15.70 13.46 7.26
C GLN A 140 -14.87 13.23 8.53
N ARG A 141 -14.79 12.00 9.03
CA ARG A 141 -13.93 11.66 10.17
C ARG A 141 -12.44 11.78 9.85
N VAL A 142 -12.03 11.42 8.64
CA VAL A 142 -10.66 11.65 8.19
C VAL A 142 -10.34 13.13 8.17
N MET A 143 -11.26 13.97 7.69
CA MET A 143 -11.09 15.42 7.59
C MET A 143 -11.06 16.15 8.93
N THR A 144 -11.66 15.62 9.98
CA THR A 144 -11.58 16.20 11.33
C THR A 144 -10.22 15.97 12.00
N ASN A 145 -9.39 15.12 11.44
CA ASN A 145 -8.05 14.86 11.94
C ASN A 145 -7.05 15.70 11.15
N GLU A 146 -6.47 16.73 11.77
CA GLU A 146 -5.47 17.62 11.15
C GLU A 146 -4.29 16.88 10.52
N TRP A 147 -3.96 15.72 11.05
CA TRP A 147 -2.90 14.85 10.57
C TRP A 147 -3.17 14.33 9.16
N PHE A 148 -4.39 13.88 8.92
CA PHE A 148 -4.78 13.40 7.61
C PHE A 148 -4.99 14.55 6.63
N CYS A 149 -5.41 15.72 7.11
CA CYS A 149 -5.68 16.88 6.27
C CYS A 149 -4.39 17.59 5.83
N ASN A 150 -3.43 17.73 6.73
CA ASN A 150 -2.21 18.51 6.47
C ASN A 150 -1.04 17.67 5.95
N GLY A 151 -1.16 16.37 5.90
CA GLY A 151 -0.27 15.39 5.29
C GLY A 151 1.23 15.68 5.24
N SER A 152 2.00 14.71 4.84
CA SER A 152 3.38 14.93 4.40
C SER A 152 3.40 15.47 2.96
N ASN A 153 4.53 15.98 2.49
CA ASN A 153 4.71 16.44 1.10
C ASN A 153 4.41 15.35 0.04
N SER A 154 4.35 14.10 0.46
CA SER A 154 4.04 12.95 -0.41
C SER A 154 2.60 12.46 -0.29
N TRP A 155 1.81 13.06 0.60
CA TRP A 155 0.41 12.74 0.79
C TRP A 155 -0.45 13.83 0.18
N VAL A 156 -1.44 13.44 -0.60
CA VAL A 156 -2.37 14.40 -1.20
C VAL A 156 -3.12 15.14 -0.09
N ASN A 157 -3.23 16.46 -0.23
CA ASN A 157 -4.06 17.27 0.65
C ASN A 157 -5.52 16.79 0.51
N TYR A 158 -6.01 16.15 1.56
CA TYR A 158 -7.33 15.55 1.56
C TYR A 158 -8.44 16.59 1.40
N THR A 159 -8.22 17.80 1.93
CA THR A 159 -9.14 18.93 1.79
C THR A 159 -9.27 19.37 0.32
N ASP A 160 -8.15 19.42 -0.40
CA ASP A 160 -8.16 19.79 -1.82
C ASP A 160 -8.80 18.69 -2.67
N LEU A 161 -8.55 17.42 -2.34
CA LEU A 161 -9.23 16.30 -3.00
C LEU A 161 -10.76 16.38 -2.81
N MET A 162 -11.23 16.68 -1.62
CA MET A 162 -12.67 16.81 -1.33
C MET A 162 -13.28 17.97 -2.08
N LYS A 163 -12.62 19.13 -2.12
CA LYS A 163 -13.09 20.31 -2.87
C LYS A 163 -13.19 20.02 -4.37
N ASN A 164 -12.13 19.42 -4.94
CA ASN A 164 -12.03 19.17 -6.37
C ASN A 164 -12.99 18.09 -6.87
N ASN A 165 -13.46 17.21 -6.00
CA ASN A 165 -14.36 16.10 -6.34
C ASN A 165 -15.79 16.28 -5.79
N HIS A 166 -16.19 17.50 -5.40
CA HIS A 166 -17.53 17.81 -4.87
C HIS A 166 -17.98 16.88 -3.73
N GLY A 167 -17.05 16.45 -2.89
CA GLY A 167 -17.33 15.56 -1.78
C GLY A 167 -17.39 14.06 -2.13
N ASN A 168 -17.35 13.71 -3.41
CA ASN A 168 -17.34 12.32 -3.88
C ASN A 168 -15.93 11.84 -4.17
N LEU A 169 -15.30 11.19 -3.19
CA LEU A 169 -14.01 10.56 -3.40
C LEU A 169 -14.17 9.10 -3.79
N PRO A 170 -13.41 8.64 -4.80
CA PRO A 170 -13.43 7.23 -5.21
C PRO A 170 -12.72 6.32 -4.21
N TYR A 171 -12.09 6.88 -3.17
CA TYR A 171 -11.34 6.15 -2.17
C TYR A 171 -12.22 5.67 -1.01
N THR A 172 -12.03 4.43 -0.59
CA THR A 172 -12.51 3.93 0.70
C THR A 172 -11.42 4.17 1.74
N ALA A 173 -11.76 4.88 2.81
CA ALA A 173 -10.87 5.12 3.95
C ALA A 173 -11.08 4.02 5.00
N MET A 174 -9.99 3.40 5.42
CA MET A 174 -10.00 2.32 6.41
C MET A 174 -8.89 2.52 7.43
N VAL A 175 -9.15 2.15 8.68
CA VAL A 175 -8.17 2.21 9.77
C VAL A 175 -8.05 0.87 10.47
N TYR A 176 -6.84 0.55 10.88
CA TYR A 176 -6.53 -0.51 11.82
C TYR A 176 -6.10 0.11 13.15
N ILE A 177 -6.79 -0.26 14.24
CA ILE A 177 -6.50 0.25 15.58
C ILE A 177 -6.01 -0.93 16.43
N PRO A 178 -4.71 -0.96 16.84
CA PRO A 178 -4.11 -2.12 17.49
C PRO A 178 -4.80 -2.57 18.77
N ASP A 179 -5.21 -1.63 19.63
CA ASP A 179 -5.76 -1.94 20.94
C ASP A 179 -7.14 -2.60 20.88
N ILE A 180 -7.90 -2.35 19.82
CA ILE A 180 -9.21 -2.99 19.59
C ILE A 180 -9.04 -4.43 19.12
N VAL A 181 -7.97 -4.70 18.38
CA VAL A 181 -7.77 -6.00 17.70
C VAL A 181 -6.94 -6.98 18.54
N ASN A 182 -6.08 -6.48 19.45
CA ASN A 182 -5.22 -7.33 20.30
C ASN A 182 -5.96 -8.25 21.28
N ASN A 183 -7.24 -7.99 21.56
CA ASN A 183 -8.07 -8.89 22.36
C ASN A 183 -8.49 -10.17 21.60
N ASN A 184 -8.16 -10.29 20.32
CA ASN A 184 -8.48 -11.45 19.50
C ASN A 184 -7.19 -12.20 19.08
N LYS A 185 -6.71 -13.10 19.91
CA LYS A 185 -5.54 -13.99 19.70
C LYS A 185 -5.46 -14.85 18.40
N PRO A 186 -6.39 -14.84 17.45
CA PRO A 186 -6.20 -15.63 16.24
C PRO A 186 -5.56 -14.90 15.05
N ILE A 187 -5.03 -13.67 15.22
CA ILE A 187 -4.53 -12.87 14.08
C ILE A 187 -3.39 -13.56 13.33
N ILE A 188 -2.44 -14.17 14.03
CA ILE A 188 -1.30 -14.87 13.40
C ILE A 188 -1.78 -16.06 12.53
N LYS A 189 -2.77 -16.81 13.02
CA LYS A 189 -3.35 -17.94 12.27
C LYS A 189 -4.15 -17.45 11.07
N ARG A 190 -4.92 -16.35 11.22
CA ARG A 190 -5.66 -15.71 10.13
C ARG A 190 -4.73 -15.14 9.06
N LEU A 191 -3.61 -14.50 9.45
CA LEU A 191 -2.60 -13.99 8.53
C LEU A 191 -1.94 -15.10 7.71
N LYS A 192 -1.54 -16.20 8.35
CA LYS A 192 -0.97 -17.36 7.64
C LYS A 192 -1.95 -17.93 6.62
N ASN A 193 -3.21 -18.13 7.02
CA ASN A 193 -4.24 -18.66 6.12
C ASN A 193 -4.57 -17.70 4.97
N LEU A 194 -4.63 -16.41 5.24
CA LEU A 194 -4.89 -15.40 4.22
C LEU A 194 -3.72 -15.30 3.23
N LYS A 195 -2.50 -15.30 3.72
CA LYS A 195 -1.28 -15.31 2.89
C LYS A 195 -1.26 -16.49 1.94
N GLN A 196 -1.57 -17.69 2.43
CA GLN A 196 -1.66 -18.89 1.60
C GLN A 196 -2.76 -18.79 0.53
N LYS A 197 -3.97 -18.33 0.90
CA LYS A 197 -5.08 -18.14 -0.03
C LYS A 197 -4.74 -17.13 -1.14
N ILE A 198 -4.12 -16.01 -0.77
CA ILE A 198 -3.72 -14.98 -1.73
C ILE A 198 -2.67 -15.53 -2.69
N ARG A 199 -1.67 -16.25 -2.18
CA ARG A 199 -0.63 -16.86 -3.01
C ARG A 199 -1.20 -17.87 -4.00
N LEU A 200 -2.11 -18.73 -3.56
CA LEU A 200 -2.80 -19.69 -4.43
C LEU A 200 -3.64 -18.99 -5.50
N PHE A 201 -4.32 -17.89 -5.16
CA PHE A 201 -5.10 -17.10 -6.10
C PHE A 201 -4.19 -16.45 -7.17
N THR A 202 -3.10 -15.83 -6.75
CA THR A 202 -2.12 -15.20 -7.64
C THR A 202 -1.52 -16.22 -8.60
N ASN A 203 -1.09 -17.36 -8.09
CA ASN A 203 -0.54 -18.46 -8.93
C ASN A 203 -1.57 -18.99 -9.93
N LYS A 204 -2.84 -19.11 -9.53
CA LYS A 204 -3.92 -19.56 -10.43
C LYS A 204 -4.19 -18.55 -11.55
N LYS A 205 -4.14 -17.24 -11.24
CA LYS A 205 -4.28 -16.19 -12.27
C LYS A 205 -3.10 -16.16 -13.23
N MET A 206 -1.88 -16.28 -12.73
CA MET A 206 -0.68 -16.31 -13.56
C MET A 206 -0.65 -17.50 -14.52
N LYS A 207 -1.14 -18.68 -14.08
CA LYS A 207 -1.28 -19.85 -14.96
C LYS A 207 -2.28 -19.66 -16.10
N LYS A 208 -3.31 -18.81 -15.92
CA LYS A 208 -4.31 -18.54 -16.96
C LYS A 208 -3.83 -17.55 -18.02
N VAL A 209 -2.82 -16.74 -17.70
CA VAL A 209 -2.27 -15.71 -18.58
C VAL A 209 -1.05 -16.22 -19.37
N ALA A 210 -0.42 -17.31 -18.92
CA ALA A 210 0.66 -18.03 -19.60
C ALA A 210 0.11 -19.10 -20.54
#